data_0312a3be4573eb8fddb40478d544501e
#
_entry.id   0312a3be4573eb8fddb40478d544501e
#
_cell.length_a   1.000
_cell.length_b   1.000
_cell.length_c   1.000
_cell.angle_alpha   90.00
_cell.angle_beta   90.00
_cell.angle_gamma   90.00
#
_symmetry.space_group_name_H-M   'P 1'
#
loop_
_entity.id
_entity.type
_entity.pdbx_description
1 polymer ?
#
loop_
_entity_poly.entity_id
_entity_poly.type
_entity_poly.pdbx_seq_one_letter_code
_entity_poly.pdbx_strand_id
1 'polypeptide(L)'
;MKKDSRKYNIYHGVMAGGRWVLFAIVSFIILFPVYWIFISSITPSGELFKTPIDYLPDHPTLESYKFLIENVGLLSKVGNTVLIVGLTLVISTVFCAMAAYGFSRFTTKGINIAFAFIIATMLIPEVVTARPLYEFMQKVKLYDTYPGLILLYISTVIPFTVLILRNFVGEIPISLEEAAAIDGATFSQRLFTIVLPLMKPAIATVCIINFIT
;
A
#
# COMPACT_ATOMS: atom_id res chain seq x y z
N MET A 1 5.88 -29.88 -46.81
CA MET A 1 6.49 -29.06 -45.75
C MET A 1 6.22 -27.54 -45.83
N LYS A 2 6.12 -26.89 -47.01
CA LYS A 2 5.87 -25.43 -47.10
C LYS A 2 4.43 -24.95 -46.76
N LYS A 3 3.43 -25.83 -46.79
CA LYS A 3 2.02 -25.48 -46.57
C LYS A 3 1.65 -25.37 -45.10
N ASP A 4 2.36 -26.05 -44.21
CA ASP A 4 2.12 -26.02 -42.77
C ASP A 4 2.72 -24.77 -42.08
N SER A 5 3.88 -24.31 -42.56
CA SER A 5 4.51 -23.10 -42.03
C SER A 5 3.70 -21.83 -42.31
N ARG A 6 2.95 -21.79 -43.40
CA ARG A 6 2.09 -20.65 -43.77
C ARG A 6 0.83 -20.57 -42.89
N LYS A 7 0.23 -21.72 -42.56
CA LYS A 7 -0.89 -21.81 -41.63
C LYS A 7 -0.46 -21.42 -40.21
N TYR A 8 0.69 -21.90 -39.77
CA TYR A 8 1.27 -21.58 -38.47
C TYR A 8 1.51 -20.06 -38.30
N ASN A 9 2.10 -19.41 -39.31
CA ASN A 9 2.35 -17.97 -39.27
C ASN A 9 1.05 -17.12 -39.29
N ILE A 10 0.02 -17.57 -40.03
CA ILE A 10 -1.29 -16.90 -40.07
C ILE A 10 -1.98 -17.01 -38.67
N TYR A 11 -1.93 -18.21 -38.09
CA TYR A 11 -2.50 -18.44 -36.75
C TYR A 11 -1.82 -17.57 -35.67
N HIS A 12 -0.49 -17.49 -35.68
CA HIS A 12 0.26 -16.64 -34.78
C HIS A 12 -0.01 -15.14 -35.00
N GLY A 13 -0.16 -14.72 -36.27
CA GLY A 13 -0.52 -13.34 -36.60
C GLY A 13 -1.91 -12.96 -36.14
N VAL A 14 -2.90 -13.82 -36.31
CA VAL A 14 -4.29 -13.60 -35.86
C VAL A 14 -4.36 -13.58 -34.30
N MET A 15 -3.68 -14.51 -33.65
CA MET A 15 -3.61 -14.53 -32.18
C MET A 15 -2.87 -13.32 -31.61
N ALA A 16 -1.81 -12.87 -32.26
CA ALA A 16 -1.10 -11.66 -31.88
C ALA A 16 -2.00 -10.42 -32.06
N GLY A 17 -2.70 -10.30 -33.19
CA GLY A 17 -3.67 -9.23 -33.43
C GLY A 17 -4.79 -9.22 -32.40
N GLY A 18 -5.39 -10.39 -32.09
CA GLY A 18 -6.42 -10.52 -31.07
C GLY A 18 -5.95 -10.09 -29.67
N ARG A 19 -4.72 -10.40 -29.29
CA ARG A 19 -4.12 -9.96 -28.02
C ARG A 19 -3.97 -8.44 -27.95
N TRP A 20 -3.51 -7.81 -29.03
CA TRP A 20 -3.38 -6.35 -29.07
C TRP A 20 -4.72 -5.64 -29.01
N VAL A 21 -5.76 -6.18 -29.70
CA VAL A 21 -7.11 -5.65 -29.62
C VAL A 21 -7.66 -5.78 -28.20
N LEU A 22 -7.52 -6.95 -27.58
CA LEU A 22 -7.94 -7.16 -26.19
C LEU A 22 -7.21 -6.22 -25.23
N PHE A 23 -5.89 -6.08 -25.39
CA PHE A 23 -5.08 -5.17 -24.62
C PHE A 23 -5.56 -3.72 -24.75
N ALA A 24 -5.84 -3.27 -25.97
CA ALA A 24 -6.34 -1.93 -26.25
C ALA A 24 -7.72 -1.69 -25.58
N ILE A 25 -8.63 -2.67 -25.66
CA ILE A 25 -9.96 -2.57 -25.03
C ILE A 25 -9.82 -2.48 -23.50
N VAL A 26 -9.03 -3.37 -22.88
CA VAL A 26 -8.81 -3.37 -21.45
C VAL A 26 -8.13 -2.07 -21.00
N SER A 27 -7.12 -1.60 -21.74
CA SER A 27 -6.46 -0.33 -21.45
C SER A 27 -7.43 0.84 -21.54
N PHE A 28 -8.31 0.87 -22.54
CA PHE A 28 -9.32 1.90 -22.67
C PHE A 28 -10.30 1.89 -21.48
N ILE A 29 -10.80 0.73 -21.08
CA ILE A 29 -11.71 0.59 -19.93
C ILE A 29 -11.07 1.08 -18.64
N ILE A 30 -9.76 0.79 -18.42
CA ILE A 30 -9.03 1.20 -17.22
C ILE A 30 -8.67 2.70 -17.26
N LEU A 31 -8.27 3.21 -18.41
CA LEU A 31 -7.79 4.59 -18.54
C LEU A 31 -8.92 5.61 -18.69
N PHE A 32 -10.08 5.18 -19.21
CA PHE A 32 -11.20 6.09 -19.44
C PHE A 32 -11.70 6.79 -18.16
N PRO A 33 -11.91 6.10 -17.02
CA PRO A 33 -12.26 6.79 -15.77
C PRO A 33 -11.20 7.80 -15.31
N VAL A 34 -9.92 7.48 -15.46
CA VAL A 34 -8.82 8.39 -15.11
C VAL A 34 -8.81 9.61 -16.02
N TYR A 35 -8.98 9.39 -17.31
CA TYR A 35 -9.14 10.46 -18.29
C TYR A 35 -10.34 11.37 -17.93
N TRP A 36 -11.48 10.76 -17.59
CA TRP A 36 -12.69 11.50 -17.24
C TRP A 36 -12.52 12.37 -15.99
N ILE A 37 -11.90 11.82 -14.95
CA ILE A 37 -11.56 12.57 -13.72
C ILE A 37 -10.66 13.77 -14.05
N PHE A 38 -9.64 13.55 -14.88
CA PHE A 38 -8.72 14.61 -15.28
C PHE A 38 -9.46 15.72 -16.06
N ILE A 39 -10.22 15.36 -17.10
CA ILE A 39 -10.98 16.33 -17.90
C ILE A 39 -12.00 17.08 -17.03
N SER A 40 -12.75 16.37 -16.20
CA SER A 40 -13.72 17.00 -15.29
C SER A 40 -13.08 17.98 -14.32
N SER A 41 -11.82 17.74 -13.90
CA SER A 41 -11.12 18.63 -12.98
C SER A 41 -10.74 19.99 -13.58
N ILE A 42 -10.62 20.07 -14.91
CA ILE A 42 -10.27 21.29 -15.65
C ILE A 42 -11.48 21.87 -16.41
N THR A 43 -12.66 21.25 -16.34
CA THR A 43 -13.88 21.74 -16.95
C THR A 43 -14.59 22.74 -16.02
N PRO A 44 -15.04 23.90 -16.51
CA PRO A 44 -15.81 24.84 -15.71
C PRO A 44 -17.04 24.19 -15.09
N SER A 45 -17.36 24.52 -13.84
CA SER A 45 -18.45 23.88 -13.08
C SER A 45 -19.83 23.98 -13.79
N GLY A 46 -20.07 25.04 -14.55
CA GLY A 46 -21.29 25.23 -15.33
C GLY A 46 -21.38 24.37 -16.59
N GLU A 47 -20.28 23.74 -17.00
CA GLU A 47 -20.21 22.91 -18.22
C GLU A 47 -20.20 21.41 -17.94
N LEU A 48 -19.92 21.01 -16.70
CA LEU A 48 -19.82 19.60 -16.29
C LEU A 48 -21.08 18.76 -16.56
N PHE A 49 -22.26 19.38 -16.52
CA PHE A 49 -23.56 18.71 -16.67
C PHE A 49 -24.32 19.16 -17.92
N LYS A 50 -23.65 19.77 -18.90
CA LYS A 50 -24.27 20.08 -20.19
C LYS A 50 -24.68 18.83 -20.95
N THR A 51 -25.76 18.91 -21.67
CA THR A 51 -26.21 17.87 -22.61
C THR A 51 -26.27 18.45 -24.03
N PRO A 52 -25.57 17.85 -25.02
CA PRO A 52 -24.72 16.63 -24.92
C PRO A 52 -23.46 16.83 -24.09
N ILE A 53 -22.91 15.71 -23.57
CA ILE A 53 -21.68 15.72 -22.76
C ILE A 53 -20.48 16.04 -23.66
N ASP A 54 -19.75 17.06 -23.31
CA ASP A 54 -18.48 17.40 -23.96
C ASP A 54 -17.33 16.61 -23.35
N TYR A 55 -16.68 15.77 -24.15
CA TYR A 55 -15.53 14.98 -23.70
C TYR A 55 -14.22 15.77 -23.60
N LEU A 56 -14.20 16.97 -24.16
CA LEU A 56 -13.10 17.93 -24.07
C LEU A 56 -13.70 19.31 -23.76
N PRO A 57 -13.24 20.01 -22.71
CA PRO A 57 -13.76 21.34 -22.40
C PRO A 57 -13.32 22.37 -23.45
N ASP A 58 -14.24 23.19 -23.89
CA ASP A 58 -13.95 24.31 -24.83
C ASP A 58 -13.03 25.35 -24.19
N HIS A 59 -13.19 25.56 -22.88
CA HIS A 59 -12.44 26.53 -22.10
C HIS A 59 -11.86 25.88 -20.83
N PRO A 60 -10.73 25.12 -20.93
CA PRO A 60 -10.12 24.52 -19.75
C PRO A 60 -9.73 25.57 -18.70
N THR A 61 -10.05 25.30 -17.43
CA THR A 61 -9.76 26.22 -16.32
C THR A 61 -9.16 25.48 -15.13
N LEU A 62 -8.38 26.17 -14.31
CA LEU A 62 -7.88 25.70 -13.03
C LEU A 62 -8.67 26.28 -11.84
N GLU A 63 -9.85 26.83 -12.09
CA GLU A 63 -10.68 27.48 -11.07
C GLU A 63 -11.03 26.53 -9.92
N SER A 64 -11.36 25.27 -10.22
CA SER A 64 -11.62 24.23 -9.21
C SER A 64 -10.43 24.01 -8.28
N TYR A 65 -9.22 23.97 -8.82
CA TYR A 65 -7.99 23.84 -8.01
C TYR A 65 -7.73 25.09 -7.16
N LYS A 66 -7.92 26.27 -7.74
CA LYS A 66 -7.79 27.52 -7.02
C LYS A 66 -8.77 27.62 -5.86
N PHE A 67 -10.03 27.28 -6.12
CA PHE A 67 -11.07 27.20 -5.10
C PHE A 67 -10.71 26.26 -3.95
N LEU A 68 -10.19 25.06 -4.27
CA LEU A 68 -9.76 24.08 -3.27
C LEU A 68 -8.61 24.60 -2.41
N ILE A 69 -7.66 25.29 -3.01
CA ILE A 69 -6.51 25.84 -2.28
C ILE A 69 -6.94 27.01 -1.40
N GLU A 70 -7.68 27.97 -1.95
CA GLU A 70 -8.00 29.24 -1.28
C GLU A 70 -9.15 29.11 -0.27
N ASN A 71 -10.20 28.32 -0.61
CA ASN A 71 -11.42 28.28 0.20
C ASN A 71 -11.56 27.00 1.05
N VAL A 72 -10.99 25.91 0.60
CA VAL A 72 -11.12 24.62 1.30
C VAL A 72 -9.89 24.30 2.16
N GLY A 73 -8.78 25.02 1.97
CA GLY A 73 -7.54 24.78 2.70
C GLY A 73 -6.87 23.46 2.32
N LEU A 74 -6.89 23.08 1.03
CA LEU A 74 -6.38 21.81 0.51
C LEU A 74 -4.94 21.54 0.98
N LEU A 75 -4.06 22.53 0.92
CA LEU A 75 -2.65 22.36 1.29
C LEU A 75 -2.47 21.96 2.75
N SER A 76 -3.26 22.54 3.65
CA SER A 76 -3.24 22.17 5.08
C SER A 76 -3.72 20.74 5.28
N LYS A 77 -4.79 20.30 4.59
CA LYS A 77 -5.32 18.95 4.67
C LYS A 77 -4.34 17.90 4.13
N VAL A 78 -3.70 18.22 3.00
CA VAL A 78 -2.64 17.37 2.44
C VAL A 78 -1.45 17.30 3.40
N GLY A 79 -1.03 18.41 4.00
CA GLY A 79 0.02 18.45 5.01
C GLY A 79 -0.28 17.54 6.21
N ASN A 80 -1.52 17.61 6.73
CA ASN A 80 -1.98 16.75 7.81
C ASN A 80 -1.94 15.27 7.42
N THR A 81 -2.42 14.93 6.22
CA THR A 81 -2.38 13.54 5.70
C THR A 81 -0.95 13.04 5.57
N VAL A 82 -0.05 13.84 4.98
CA VAL A 82 1.36 13.45 4.85
C VAL A 82 2.02 13.23 6.20
N LEU A 83 1.73 14.08 7.19
CA LEU A 83 2.25 13.92 8.54
C LEU A 83 1.73 12.64 9.20
N ILE A 84 0.42 12.41 9.19
CA ILE A 84 -0.20 11.25 9.84
C ILE A 84 0.27 9.96 9.19
N VAL A 85 0.14 9.86 7.85
CA VAL A 85 0.54 8.67 7.10
C VAL A 85 2.05 8.45 7.19
N GLY A 86 2.86 9.50 7.06
CA GLY A 86 4.31 9.41 7.16
C GLY A 86 4.76 8.88 8.52
N LEU A 87 4.21 9.42 9.63
CA LEU A 87 4.53 8.92 10.97
C LEU A 87 4.03 7.49 11.18
N THR A 88 2.82 7.17 10.73
CA THR A 88 2.27 5.80 10.80
C THR A 88 3.19 4.81 10.09
N LEU A 89 3.61 5.10 8.86
CA LEU A 89 4.47 4.23 8.06
C LEU A 89 5.84 4.03 8.72
N VAL A 90 6.48 5.10 9.17
CA VAL A 90 7.80 5.00 9.81
C VAL A 90 7.72 4.19 11.09
N ILE A 91 6.80 4.53 11.98
CA ILE A 91 6.68 3.86 13.28
C ILE A 91 6.28 2.40 13.10
N SER A 92 5.20 2.12 12.33
CA SER A 92 4.73 0.75 12.12
C SER A 92 5.78 -0.12 11.44
N THR A 93 6.47 0.39 10.40
CA THR A 93 7.48 -0.39 9.67
C THR A 93 8.66 -0.77 10.57
N VAL A 94 9.17 0.15 11.39
CA VAL A 94 10.27 -0.15 12.32
C VAL A 94 9.86 -1.24 13.33
N PHE A 95 8.72 -1.06 14.00
CA PHE A 95 8.27 -2.06 14.98
C PHE A 95 7.91 -3.39 14.34
N CYS A 96 7.26 -3.38 13.18
CA CYS A 96 6.89 -4.60 12.46
C CYS A 96 8.10 -5.35 11.92
N ALA A 97 9.15 -4.65 11.45
CA ALA A 97 10.38 -5.30 10.98
C ALA A 97 11.11 -6.01 12.13
N MET A 98 11.20 -5.36 13.30
CA MET A 98 11.77 -5.97 14.50
C MET A 98 10.95 -7.17 14.99
N ALA A 99 9.61 -7.04 15.03
CA ALA A 99 8.72 -8.12 15.41
C ALA A 99 8.78 -9.29 14.41
N ALA A 100 8.79 -9.00 13.12
CA ALA A 100 8.90 -10.00 12.05
C ALA A 100 10.19 -10.81 12.15
N TYR A 101 11.32 -10.13 12.44
CA TYR A 101 12.58 -10.81 12.70
C TYR A 101 12.46 -11.74 13.92
N GLY A 102 11.93 -11.25 15.04
CA GLY A 102 11.70 -12.04 16.24
C GLY A 102 10.81 -13.27 15.98
N PHE A 103 9.69 -13.09 15.31
CA PHE A 103 8.76 -14.18 14.97
C PHE A 103 9.30 -15.17 13.93
N SER A 104 10.28 -14.78 13.14
CA SER A 104 10.91 -15.65 12.15
C SER A 104 12.07 -16.47 12.73
N ARG A 105 12.88 -15.87 13.59
CA ARG A 105 14.13 -16.48 14.10
C ARG A 105 13.95 -17.23 15.41
N PHE A 106 12.95 -16.87 16.22
CA PHE A 106 12.68 -17.52 17.50
C PHE A 106 11.38 -18.33 17.43
N THR A 107 11.47 -19.66 17.61
CA THR A 107 10.36 -20.62 17.44
C THR A 107 9.93 -21.27 18.76
N THR A 108 9.72 -20.48 19.81
CA THR A 108 9.16 -20.99 21.05
C THR A 108 7.62 -21.04 21.00
N LYS A 109 6.99 -21.89 21.83
CA LYS A 109 5.52 -21.99 21.89
C LYS A 109 4.87 -20.62 22.15
N GLY A 110 5.43 -19.81 23.07
CA GLY A 110 4.90 -18.49 23.40
C GLY A 110 4.95 -17.52 22.21
N ILE A 111 6.05 -17.50 21.48
CA ILE A 111 6.24 -16.65 20.29
C ILE A 111 5.24 -17.06 19.18
N ASN A 112 5.06 -18.35 18.94
CA ASN A 112 4.11 -18.83 17.95
C ASN A 112 2.67 -18.49 18.33
N ILE A 113 2.30 -18.60 19.62
CA ILE A 113 1.00 -18.19 20.11
C ILE A 113 0.80 -16.67 19.93
N ALA A 114 1.78 -15.84 20.31
CA ALA A 114 1.71 -14.40 20.13
C ALA A 114 1.53 -13.99 18.66
N PHE A 115 2.30 -14.63 17.75
CA PHE A 115 2.12 -14.43 16.31
C PHE A 115 0.73 -14.83 15.84
N ALA A 116 0.22 -16.00 16.29
CA ALA A 116 -1.13 -16.46 15.93
C ALA A 116 -2.21 -15.50 16.42
N PHE A 117 -2.07 -14.91 17.61
CA PHE A 117 -2.97 -13.88 18.12
C PHE A 117 -2.96 -12.63 17.24
N ILE A 118 -1.79 -12.13 16.83
CA ILE A 118 -1.68 -10.98 15.92
C ILE A 118 -2.43 -11.26 14.62
N ILE A 119 -2.22 -12.43 14.02
CA ILE A 119 -2.90 -12.78 12.76
C ILE A 119 -4.40 -13.00 12.96
N ALA A 120 -4.83 -13.54 14.10
CA ALA A 120 -6.24 -13.74 14.40
C ALA A 120 -7.02 -12.41 14.44
N THR A 121 -6.38 -11.28 14.76
CA THR A 121 -7.04 -9.97 14.72
C THR A 121 -7.54 -9.59 13.32
N MET A 122 -6.91 -10.10 12.25
CA MET A 122 -7.35 -9.87 10.86
C MET A 122 -8.70 -10.53 10.53
N LEU A 123 -9.14 -11.49 11.34
CA LEU A 123 -10.44 -12.15 11.14
C LEU A 123 -11.61 -11.31 11.68
N ILE A 124 -11.32 -10.27 12.47
CA ILE A 124 -12.34 -9.41 13.05
C ILE A 124 -12.65 -8.29 12.05
N PRO A 125 -13.90 -8.20 11.53
CA PRO A 125 -14.27 -7.12 10.63
C PRO A 125 -14.11 -5.75 11.30
N GLU A 126 -13.51 -4.79 10.62
CA GLU A 126 -13.26 -3.44 11.15
C GLU A 126 -14.53 -2.72 11.60
N VAL A 127 -15.64 -2.95 10.90
CA VAL A 127 -16.95 -2.37 11.25
C VAL A 127 -17.40 -2.78 12.65
N VAL A 128 -17.08 -4.00 13.09
CA VAL A 128 -17.45 -4.50 14.43
C VAL A 128 -16.64 -3.80 15.52
N THR A 129 -15.38 -3.48 15.23
CA THR A 129 -14.47 -2.84 16.18
C THR A 129 -14.63 -1.33 16.25
N ALA A 130 -15.27 -0.71 15.28
CA ALA A 130 -15.37 0.74 15.16
C ALA A 130 -15.96 1.42 16.40
N ARG A 131 -17.10 0.91 16.92
CA ARG A 131 -17.76 1.48 18.10
C ARG A 131 -16.97 1.30 19.40
N PRO A 132 -16.51 0.09 19.77
CA PRO A 132 -15.65 -0.09 20.94
C PRO A 132 -14.38 0.75 20.90
N LEU A 133 -13.78 0.89 19.71
CA LEU A 133 -12.57 1.67 19.49
C LEU A 133 -12.81 3.17 19.70
N TYR A 134 -13.93 3.68 19.19
CA TYR A 134 -14.36 5.05 19.43
C TYR A 134 -14.55 5.33 20.94
N GLU A 135 -15.28 4.48 21.66
CA GLU A 135 -15.50 4.61 23.09
C GLU A 135 -14.18 4.54 23.89
N PHE A 136 -13.26 3.65 23.47
CA PHE A 136 -11.93 3.56 24.07
C PHE A 136 -11.12 4.84 23.85
N MET A 137 -11.08 5.37 22.62
CA MET A 137 -10.36 6.60 22.31
C MET A 137 -10.87 7.81 23.09
N GLN A 138 -12.19 7.89 23.33
CA GLN A 138 -12.75 8.93 24.21
C GLN A 138 -12.29 8.77 25.66
N LYS A 139 -12.30 7.55 26.19
CA LYS A 139 -11.87 7.28 27.59
C LYS A 139 -10.41 7.65 27.83
N VAL A 140 -9.53 7.35 26.86
CA VAL A 140 -8.10 7.68 26.96
C VAL A 140 -7.77 9.11 26.50
N LYS A 141 -8.79 9.92 26.13
CA LYS A 141 -8.67 11.31 25.65
C LYS A 141 -7.80 11.48 24.40
N LEU A 142 -7.79 10.46 23.55
CA LEU A 142 -7.09 10.47 22.26
C LEU A 142 -8.04 10.63 21.07
N TYR A 143 -9.35 10.75 21.32
CA TYR A 143 -10.33 11.05 20.26
C TYR A 143 -10.06 12.43 19.65
N ASP A 144 -10.18 12.50 18.32
CA ASP A 144 -9.95 13.71 17.52
C ASP A 144 -8.55 14.35 17.73
N THR A 145 -7.52 13.51 17.89
CA THR A 145 -6.13 13.94 18.03
C THR A 145 -5.23 13.24 17.02
N TYR A 146 -4.16 13.92 16.58
CA TYR A 146 -3.14 13.28 15.71
C TYR A 146 -2.54 12.01 16.30
N PRO A 147 -2.08 11.98 17.58
CA PRO A 147 -1.58 10.75 18.17
C PRO A 147 -2.61 9.63 18.20
N GLY A 148 -3.87 9.94 18.48
CA GLY A 148 -4.95 8.96 18.48
C GLY A 148 -5.13 8.33 17.11
N LEU A 149 -5.18 9.14 16.05
CA LEU A 149 -5.35 8.66 14.69
C LEU A 149 -4.14 7.84 14.21
N ILE A 150 -2.92 8.29 14.53
CA ILE A 150 -1.69 7.55 14.19
C ILE A 150 -1.67 6.18 14.89
N LEU A 151 -2.03 6.11 16.17
CA LEU A 151 -2.09 4.84 16.91
C LEU A 151 -3.15 3.88 16.33
N LEU A 152 -4.29 4.41 15.91
CA LEU A 152 -5.32 3.63 15.24
C LEU A 152 -4.79 3.01 13.94
N TYR A 153 -4.22 3.83 13.06
CA TYR A 153 -3.65 3.33 11.81
C TYR A 153 -2.51 2.32 12.04
N ILE A 154 -1.62 2.59 13.01
CA ILE A 154 -0.57 1.62 13.37
C ILE A 154 -1.19 0.28 13.76
N SER A 155 -2.24 0.29 14.60
CA SER A 155 -2.89 -0.95 15.06
C SER A 155 -3.51 -1.75 13.92
N THR A 156 -4.06 -1.07 12.92
CA THR A 156 -4.69 -1.71 11.75
C THR A 156 -3.66 -2.34 10.82
N VAL A 157 -2.52 -1.69 10.59
CA VAL A 157 -1.53 -2.19 9.63
C VAL A 157 -0.58 -3.25 10.21
N ILE A 158 -0.41 -3.32 11.54
CA ILE A 158 0.53 -4.25 12.20
C ILE A 158 0.34 -5.72 11.77
N PRO A 159 -0.87 -6.32 11.80
CA PRO A 159 -1.01 -7.76 11.56
C PRO A 159 -0.54 -8.16 10.16
N PHE A 160 -0.98 -7.42 9.15
CA PHE A 160 -0.61 -7.66 7.76
C PHE A 160 0.90 -7.41 7.52
N THR A 161 1.41 -6.31 8.05
CA THR A 161 2.82 -5.93 7.87
C THR A 161 3.76 -6.95 8.51
N VAL A 162 3.45 -7.39 9.73
CA VAL A 162 4.24 -8.42 10.43
C VAL A 162 4.20 -9.74 9.66
N LEU A 163 3.03 -10.14 9.14
CA LEU A 163 2.87 -11.36 8.35
C LEU A 163 3.76 -11.36 7.12
N ILE A 164 3.71 -10.30 6.33
CA ILE A 164 4.50 -10.16 5.11
C ILE A 164 6.00 -10.14 5.43
N LEU A 165 6.41 -9.27 6.35
CA LEU A 165 7.82 -9.13 6.69
C LEU A 165 8.40 -10.40 7.32
N ARG A 166 7.63 -11.13 8.15
CA ARG A 166 8.06 -12.41 8.72
C ARG A 166 8.35 -13.46 7.64
N ASN A 167 7.51 -13.54 6.63
CA ASN A 167 7.71 -14.48 5.53
C ASN A 167 9.01 -14.13 4.76
N PHE A 168 9.24 -12.85 4.47
CA PHE A 168 10.47 -12.40 3.83
C PHE A 168 11.73 -12.68 4.68
N VAL A 169 11.68 -12.45 6.00
CA VAL A 169 12.79 -12.82 6.88
C VAL A 169 13.05 -14.33 6.83
N GLY A 170 11.97 -15.13 6.74
CA GLY A 170 12.08 -16.58 6.61
C GLY A 170 12.80 -17.06 5.34
N GLU A 171 12.75 -16.28 4.26
CA GLU A 171 13.46 -16.57 3.01
C GLU A 171 14.96 -16.22 3.06
N ILE A 172 15.39 -15.38 4.00
CA ILE A 172 16.81 -15.04 4.18
C ILE A 172 17.53 -16.21 4.83
N PRO A 173 18.57 -16.81 4.17
CA PRO A 173 19.30 -17.93 4.72
C PRO A 173 19.95 -17.58 6.07
N ILE A 174 19.66 -18.39 7.09
CA ILE A 174 20.20 -18.16 8.44
C ILE A 174 21.73 -18.26 8.47
N SER A 175 22.32 -18.99 7.52
CA SER A 175 23.78 -19.13 7.37
C SER A 175 24.50 -17.80 7.19
N LEU A 176 23.85 -16.77 6.65
CA LEU A 176 24.43 -15.44 6.53
C LEU A 176 24.63 -14.79 7.92
N GLU A 177 23.66 -14.99 8.80
CA GLU A 177 23.73 -14.48 10.17
C GLU A 177 24.69 -15.30 11.04
N GLU A 178 24.77 -16.62 10.81
CA GLU A 178 25.70 -17.52 11.48
C GLU A 178 27.15 -17.21 11.08
N ALA A 179 27.44 -17.03 9.79
CA ALA A 179 28.76 -16.64 9.32
C ALA A 179 29.22 -15.31 9.95
N ALA A 180 28.35 -14.29 9.95
CA ALA A 180 28.65 -13.03 10.60
C ALA A 180 28.87 -13.17 12.13
N ALA A 181 28.12 -14.08 12.77
CA ALA A 181 28.34 -14.37 14.20
C ALA A 181 29.72 -15.00 14.46
N ILE A 182 30.19 -15.88 13.58
CA ILE A 182 31.53 -16.46 13.64
C ILE A 182 32.61 -15.36 13.47
N ASP A 183 32.35 -14.39 12.61
CA ASP A 183 33.22 -13.21 12.41
C ASP A 183 33.12 -12.19 13.56
N GLY A 184 32.37 -12.50 14.62
CA GLY A 184 32.25 -11.68 15.83
C GLY A 184 31.20 -10.57 15.78
N ALA A 185 30.32 -10.57 14.78
CA ALA A 185 29.25 -9.59 14.70
C ALA A 185 28.22 -9.78 15.83
N THR A 186 27.86 -8.70 16.49
CA THR A 186 26.81 -8.66 17.52
C THR A 186 25.44 -8.86 16.89
N PHE A 187 24.45 -9.20 17.72
CA PHE A 187 23.04 -9.30 17.29
C PHE A 187 22.57 -8.06 16.53
N SER A 188 22.82 -6.88 17.08
CA SER A 188 22.42 -5.62 16.43
C SER A 188 23.11 -5.42 15.08
N GLN A 189 24.39 -5.72 14.99
CA GLN A 189 25.11 -5.64 13.71
C GLN A 189 24.49 -6.58 12.68
N ARG A 190 24.20 -7.84 13.01
CA ARG A 190 23.54 -8.78 12.08
C ARG A 190 22.18 -8.26 11.62
N LEU A 191 21.37 -7.76 12.54
CA LEU A 191 20.06 -7.21 12.22
C LEU A 191 20.17 -6.00 11.28
N PHE A 192 20.98 -5.00 11.64
CA PHE A 192 21.02 -3.72 10.92
C PHE A 192 21.88 -3.75 9.65
N THR A 193 22.94 -4.58 9.60
CA THR A 193 23.85 -4.61 8.44
C THR A 193 23.58 -5.74 7.46
N ILE A 194 22.86 -6.80 7.87
CA ILE A 194 22.57 -7.95 7.01
C ILE A 194 21.05 -8.06 6.75
N VAL A 195 20.27 -8.30 7.80
CA VAL A 195 18.85 -8.64 7.63
C VAL A 195 18.03 -7.47 7.11
N LEU A 196 18.07 -6.31 7.77
CA LEU A 196 17.30 -5.14 7.35
C LEU A 196 17.64 -4.64 5.93
N PRO A 197 18.91 -4.59 5.48
CA PRO A 197 19.21 -4.29 4.08
C PRO A 197 18.63 -5.29 3.09
N LEU A 198 18.64 -6.58 3.40
CA LEU A 198 18.03 -7.61 2.55
C LEU A 198 16.51 -7.53 2.54
N MET A 199 15.88 -7.03 3.62
CA MET A 199 14.45 -6.79 3.70
C MET A 199 13.97 -5.54 2.96
N LYS A 200 14.84 -4.68 2.44
CA LYS A 200 14.44 -3.43 1.77
C LYS A 200 13.31 -3.59 0.72
N PRO A 201 13.33 -4.60 -0.17
CA PRO A 201 12.24 -4.79 -1.14
C PRO A 201 10.90 -5.08 -0.45
N ALA A 202 10.90 -5.92 0.59
CA ALA A 202 9.71 -6.24 1.37
C ALA A 202 9.20 -5.02 2.15
N ILE A 203 10.10 -4.26 2.75
CA ILE A 203 9.77 -3.00 3.45
C ILE A 203 9.13 -2.02 2.48
N ALA A 204 9.70 -1.83 1.28
CA ALA A 204 9.10 -0.96 0.27
C ALA A 204 7.69 -1.44 -0.13
N THR A 205 7.51 -2.74 -0.29
CA THR A 205 6.20 -3.33 -0.62
C THR A 205 5.16 -3.04 0.46
N VAL A 206 5.46 -3.30 1.74
CA VAL A 206 4.50 -3.04 2.81
C VAL A 206 4.25 -1.54 3.01
N CYS A 207 5.25 -0.68 2.81
CA CYS A 207 5.06 0.76 2.85
C CYS A 207 4.09 1.24 1.75
N ILE A 208 4.20 0.72 0.52
CA ILE A 208 3.30 1.06 -0.58
C ILE A 208 1.87 0.57 -0.27
N ILE A 209 1.72 -0.67 0.19
CA ILE A 209 0.40 -1.22 0.52
C ILE A 209 -0.24 -0.41 1.65
N ASN A 210 0.47 -0.18 2.76
CA ASN A 210 -0.04 0.57 3.90
C ASN A 210 -0.30 2.06 3.59
N PHE A 211 0.34 2.62 2.56
CA PHE A 211 0.04 3.98 2.09
C PHE A 211 -1.28 4.06 1.33
N ILE A 212 -1.68 2.98 0.65
CA ILE A 212 -2.88 2.93 -0.19
C ILE A 212 -4.13 2.58 0.66
N THR A 213 -3.93 1.86 1.78
CA THR A 213 -5.00 1.41 2.68
C THR A 213 -5.43 2.52 3.63
#